data_04aa480433b22ed0215dd11822af051a
#
_entry.id   04aa480433b22ed0215dd11822af051a
#
_cell.length_a   1.000
_cell.length_b   1.000
_cell.length_c   1.000
_cell.angle_alpha   90.00
_cell.angle_beta   90.00
_cell.angle_gamma   90.00
#
_symmetry.space_group_name_H-M   'P 1'
#
loop_
_entity.id
_entity.type
_entity.pdbx_description
1 polymer ?
#
loop_
_entity_poly.entity_id
_entity_poly.type
_entity_poly.pdbx_seq_one_letter_code
_entity_poly.pdbx_strand_id
1 'polypeptide(L)'
;MWNYEKRLQYPVKITQTNPKIAQIILSQFGGPDGELGASLRYFSQRYTMPYNEVIGTLTDIATEEFAHMEIVCAIVHQLTRNLTPEQLEKSGFDKYYVDHTLAL
;
A
#
# COMPACT_ATOMS: atom_id res chain seq x y z
N MET A 1 -6.43 0.25 21.30
CA MET A 1 -5.41 -0.63 20.66
C MET A 1 -5.79 -0.88 19.23
N TRP A 2 -4.80 -0.88 18.36
CA TRP A 2 -5.04 -1.16 16.94
C TRP A 2 -5.17 -2.66 16.71
N ASN A 3 -6.22 -3.06 15.97
CA ASN A 3 -6.45 -4.44 15.56
C ASN A 3 -6.49 -4.53 14.05
N TYR A 4 -5.74 -5.47 13.50
CA TYR A 4 -5.75 -5.74 12.07
C TYR A 4 -6.74 -6.88 11.76
N GLU A 5 -7.66 -6.62 10.83
CA GLU A 5 -8.59 -7.62 10.33
C GLU A 5 -8.23 -7.97 8.88
N LYS A 6 -8.28 -9.25 8.54
CA LYS A 6 -7.94 -9.72 7.20
C LYS A 6 -9.09 -9.56 6.23
N ARG A 7 -9.67 -8.38 6.18
CA ARG A 7 -10.70 -8.05 5.20
C ARG A 7 -10.57 -6.59 4.81
N LEU A 8 -10.90 -6.32 3.56
CA LEU A 8 -10.81 -4.97 3.03
C LEU A 8 -11.91 -4.10 3.61
N GLN A 9 -11.58 -2.84 3.89
CA GLN A 9 -12.57 -1.83 4.28
C GLN A 9 -13.60 -1.63 3.18
N TYR A 10 -13.15 -1.66 1.92
CA TYR A 10 -14.01 -1.61 0.74
C TYR A 10 -13.66 -2.77 -0.19
N PRO A 11 -14.66 -3.40 -0.82
CA PRO A 11 -14.39 -4.52 -1.72
C PRO A 11 -13.64 -4.04 -2.97
N VAL A 12 -12.71 -4.87 -3.43
CA VAL A 12 -11.98 -4.64 -4.68
C VAL A 12 -12.33 -5.77 -5.65
N LYS A 13 -12.78 -5.39 -6.84
CA LYS A 13 -13.20 -6.37 -7.85
C LYS A 13 -12.75 -5.90 -9.23
N ILE A 14 -11.62 -6.39 -9.66
CA ILE A 14 -11.03 -6.05 -10.96
C ILE A 14 -11.09 -7.29 -11.85
N THR A 15 -11.70 -7.13 -13.00
CA THR A 15 -11.96 -8.25 -13.93
C THR A 15 -10.93 -8.36 -15.04
N GLN A 16 -10.13 -7.33 -15.27
CA GLN A 16 -9.14 -7.30 -16.33
C GLN A 16 -7.77 -6.87 -15.79
N THR A 17 -6.74 -7.64 -16.13
CA THR A 17 -5.38 -7.30 -15.70
C THR A 17 -4.83 -6.12 -16.49
N ASN A 18 -4.00 -5.31 -15.82
CA ASN A 18 -3.30 -4.19 -16.45
C ASN A 18 -2.02 -3.89 -15.64
N PRO A 19 -0.90 -4.54 -16.00
CA PRO A 19 0.34 -4.36 -15.24
C PRO A 19 0.91 -2.94 -15.31
N LYS A 20 0.63 -2.20 -16.38
CA LYS A 20 1.08 -0.80 -16.49
C LYS A 20 0.39 0.09 -15.46
N ILE A 21 -0.92 -0.06 -15.29
CA ILE A 21 -1.66 0.67 -14.28
C ILE A 21 -1.19 0.26 -12.89
N ALA A 22 -0.94 -1.03 -12.65
CA ALA A 22 -0.42 -1.51 -11.38
C ALA A 22 0.92 -0.85 -11.04
N GLN A 23 1.80 -0.70 -12.02
CA GLN A 23 3.09 -0.06 -11.84
C GLN A 23 2.94 1.41 -11.46
N ILE A 24 2.03 2.13 -12.11
CA ILE A 24 1.73 3.53 -11.78
C ILE A 24 1.20 3.64 -10.35
N ILE A 25 0.29 2.76 -9.97
CA ILE A 25 -0.28 2.75 -8.62
C ILE A 25 0.79 2.52 -7.57
N LEU A 26 1.67 1.53 -7.77
CA LEU A 26 2.77 1.28 -6.84
C LEU A 26 3.69 2.50 -6.70
N SER A 27 3.99 3.16 -7.81
CA SER A 27 4.85 4.35 -7.78
C SER A 27 4.22 5.51 -7.03
N GLN A 28 2.90 5.69 -7.15
CA GLN A 28 2.20 6.79 -6.50
C GLN A 28 1.93 6.56 -5.04
N PHE A 29 1.59 5.34 -4.64
CA PHE A 29 1.13 5.05 -3.28
C PHE A 29 2.22 4.48 -2.39
N GLY A 30 3.31 3.95 -2.94
CA GLY A 30 4.43 3.43 -2.17
C GLY A 30 5.56 4.43 -1.91
N GLY A 31 5.50 5.62 -2.50
CA GLY A 31 6.53 6.63 -2.34
C GLY A 31 6.41 7.45 -1.06
N PRO A 32 7.34 8.42 -0.85
CA PRO A 32 7.35 9.24 0.37
C PRO A 32 6.06 10.04 0.58
N ASP A 33 5.40 10.42 -0.50
CA ASP A 33 4.14 11.18 -0.44
C ASP A 33 2.91 10.30 -0.62
N GLY A 34 3.09 8.99 -0.63
CA GLY A 34 1.99 8.03 -0.77
C GLY A 34 1.39 7.63 0.58
N GLU A 35 0.51 6.63 0.53
CA GLU A 35 -0.22 6.15 1.71
C GLU A 35 0.72 5.59 2.79
N LEU A 36 1.78 4.90 2.39
CA LEU A 36 2.74 4.36 3.34
C LEU A 36 3.48 5.48 4.06
N GLY A 37 3.96 6.49 3.33
CA GLY A 37 4.63 7.64 3.92
C GLY A 37 3.72 8.41 4.87
N ALA A 38 2.45 8.57 4.51
CA ALA A 38 1.45 9.22 5.36
C ALA A 38 1.26 8.45 6.67
N SER A 39 1.13 7.13 6.60
CA SER A 39 1.01 6.30 7.81
C SER A 39 2.21 6.47 8.74
N LEU A 40 3.41 6.42 8.19
CA LEU A 40 4.63 6.57 8.97
C LEU A 40 4.72 7.94 9.61
N ARG A 41 4.34 9.01 8.90
CA ARG A 41 4.35 10.36 9.45
C ARG A 41 3.38 10.49 10.62
N TYR A 42 2.15 10.02 10.46
CA TYR A 42 1.14 10.16 11.50
C TYR A 42 1.46 9.31 12.74
N PHE A 43 1.94 8.08 12.55
CA PHE A 43 2.38 7.26 13.67
C PHE A 43 3.57 7.88 14.40
N SER A 44 4.52 8.45 13.68
CA SER A 44 5.69 9.09 14.30
C SER A 44 5.31 10.35 15.06
N GLN A 45 4.40 11.15 14.51
CA GLN A 45 3.99 12.42 15.13
C GLN A 45 3.32 12.22 16.48
N ARG A 46 2.61 11.11 16.68
CA ARG A 46 1.90 10.90 17.95
C ARG A 46 2.82 10.87 19.16
N TYR A 47 4.09 10.47 18.99
CA TYR A 47 5.04 10.37 20.10
C TYR A 47 5.52 11.71 20.62
N THR A 48 5.34 12.78 19.84
CA THR A 48 5.76 14.12 20.21
C THR A 48 4.59 15.04 20.59
N MET A 49 3.37 14.54 20.50
CA MET A 49 2.18 15.33 20.81
C MET A 49 1.90 15.32 22.31
N PRO A 50 1.74 16.51 22.94
CA PRO A 50 1.48 16.59 24.37
C PRO A 50 0.02 16.37 24.77
N TYR A 51 -0.90 16.32 23.81
CA TYR A 51 -2.34 16.22 24.10
C TYR A 51 -2.86 14.84 23.71
N ASN A 52 -3.54 14.17 24.64
CA ASN A 52 -4.07 12.81 24.42
C ASN A 52 -5.10 12.75 23.27
N GLU A 53 -5.91 13.78 23.13
CA GLU A 53 -6.90 13.84 22.05
C GLU A 53 -6.22 13.87 20.67
N VAL A 54 -5.13 14.60 20.55
CA VAL A 54 -4.34 14.66 19.31
C VAL A 54 -3.67 13.32 19.03
N ILE A 55 -3.13 12.67 20.05
CA ILE A 55 -2.51 11.35 19.91
C ILE A 55 -3.55 10.34 19.40
N GLY A 56 -4.75 10.35 19.98
CA GLY A 56 -5.84 9.46 19.55
C GLY A 56 -6.22 9.70 18.08
N THR A 57 -6.37 10.96 17.69
CA THR A 57 -6.69 11.34 16.32
C THR A 57 -5.60 10.88 15.34
N LEU A 58 -4.33 11.11 15.68
CA LEU A 58 -3.22 10.68 14.85
C LEU A 58 -3.17 9.16 14.70
N THR A 59 -3.46 8.43 15.76
CA THR A 59 -3.52 6.96 15.71
C THR A 59 -4.64 6.50 14.78
N ASP A 60 -5.81 7.10 14.86
CA ASP A 60 -6.95 6.76 14.00
C ASP A 60 -6.64 7.05 12.53
N ILE A 61 -6.04 8.20 12.23
CA ILE A 61 -5.65 8.56 10.87
C ILE A 61 -4.61 7.58 10.33
N ALA A 62 -3.61 7.24 11.15
CA ALA A 62 -2.54 6.33 10.73
C ALA A 62 -3.07 4.93 10.43
N THR A 63 -4.01 4.42 11.23
CA THR A 63 -4.62 3.12 11.00
C THR A 63 -5.51 3.13 9.75
N GLU A 64 -6.20 4.24 9.46
CA GLU A 64 -6.95 4.41 8.22
C GLU A 64 -6.02 4.33 7.01
N GLU A 65 -4.84 4.93 7.08
CA GLU A 65 -3.87 4.85 6.00
C GLU A 65 -3.40 3.42 5.75
N PHE A 66 -3.26 2.59 6.78
CA PHE A 66 -2.96 1.17 6.61
C PHE A 66 -4.10 0.42 5.94
N ALA A 67 -5.34 0.75 6.24
CA ALA A 67 -6.50 0.17 5.56
C ALA A 67 -6.49 0.53 4.07
N HIS A 68 -6.12 1.77 3.74
CA HIS A 68 -5.96 2.21 2.36
C HIS A 68 -4.84 1.44 1.65
N MET A 69 -3.72 1.22 2.32
CA MET A 69 -2.62 0.41 1.79
C MET A 69 -3.06 -1.00 1.42
N GLU A 70 -3.87 -1.63 2.26
CA GLU A 70 -4.40 -2.96 1.98
C GLU A 70 -5.26 -2.96 0.72
N ILE A 71 -6.12 -1.95 0.55
CA ILE A 71 -6.94 -1.80 -0.65
C ILE A 71 -6.06 -1.63 -1.89
N VAL A 72 -5.04 -0.78 -1.81
CA VAL A 72 -4.10 -0.55 -2.92
C VAL A 72 -3.38 -1.85 -3.28
N CYS A 73 -2.92 -2.62 -2.30
CA CYS A 73 -2.28 -3.91 -2.54
C CYS A 73 -3.22 -4.91 -3.20
N ALA A 74 -4.49 -4.92 -2.81
CA ALA A 74 -5.49 -5.78 -3.43
C ALA A 74 -5.73 -5.38 -4.89
N ILE A 75 -5.77 -4.08 -5.18
CA ILE A 75 -5.91 -3.57 -6.54
C ILE A 75 -4.72 -4.02 -7.41
N VAL A 76 -3.50 -3.83 -6.91
CA VAL A 76 -2.28 -4.23 -7.62
C VAL A 76 -2.28 -5.73 -7.87
N HIS A 77 -2.65 -6.52 -6.88
CA HIS A 77 -2.73 -7.98 -7.02
C HIS A 77 -3.73 -8.37 -8.13
N GLN A 78 -4.91 -7.79 -8.12
CA GLN A 78 -5.95 -8.14 -9.10
C GLN A 78 -5.61 -7.62 -10.50
N LEU A 79 -4.84 -6.54 -10.62
CA LEU A 79 -4.38 -6.04 -11.91
C LEU A 79 -3.28 -6.90 -12.53
N THR A 80 -2.56 -7.68 -11.73
CA THR A 80 -1.38 -8.42 -12.18
C THR A 80 -1.49 -9.93 -11.98
N ARG A 81 -2.62 -10.44 -11.53
CA ARG A 81 -2.78 -11.87 -11.28
C ARG A 81 -2.70 -12.68 -12.56
N ASN A 82 -2.06 -13.86 -12.45
CA ASN A 82 -1.98 -14.85 -13.53
C ASN A 82 -1.29 -14.32 -14.80
N LEU A 83 -0.43 -13.32 -14.69
CA LEU A 83 0.38 -12.87 -15.81
C LEU A 83 1.50 -13.86 -16.09
N THR A 84 1.81 -14.07 -17.36
CA THR A 84 2.96 -14.89 -17.78
C THR A 84 4.25 -14.11 -17.48
N PRO A 85 5.41 -14.83 -17.32
CA PRO A 85 6.69 -14.15 -17.19
C PRO A 85 6.98 -13.16 -18.32
N GLU A 86 6.56 -13.51 -19.53
CA GLU A 86 6.74 -12.64 -20.69
C GLU A 86 5.94 -11.35 -20.57
N GLN A 87 4.69 -11.44 -20.13
CA GLN A 87 3.86 -10.26 -19.89
C GLN A 87 4.40 -9.37 -18.80
N LEU A 88 4.94 -9.97 -17.73
CA LEU A 88 5.58 -9.21 -16.64
C LEU A 88 6.79 -8.45 -17.17
N GLU A 89 7.65 -9.11 -17.94
CA GLU A 89 8.84 -8.49 -18.50
C GLU A 89 8.50 -7.34 -19.43
N LYS A 90 7.56 -7.54 -20.34
CA LYS A 90 7.12 -6.52 -21.31
C LYS A 90 6.58 -5.26 -20.65
N SER A 91 5.86 -5.41 -19.55
CA SER A 91 5.27 -4.29 -18.83
C SER A 91 6.27 -3.59 -17.89
N GLY A 92 7.41 -4.21 -17.64
CA GLY A 92 8.37 -3.72 -16.65
C GLY A 92 7.97 -4.04 -15.21
N PHE A 93 6.91 -4.79 -15.00
CA PHE A 93 6.44 -5.13 -13.66
C PHE A 93 7.27 -6.22 -12.99
N ASP A 94 8.04 -6.98 -13.76
CA ASP A 94 8.89 -8.04 -13.27
C ASP A 94 9.86 -7.57 -12.18
N LYS A 95 10.30 -6.32 -12.23
CA LYS A 95 11.23 -5.76 -11.24
C LYS A 95 10.64 -5.76 -9.83
N TYR A 96 9.32 -5.81 -9.67
CA TYR A 96 8.68 -5.86 -8.35
C TYR A 96 8.67 -7.29 -7.79
N TYR A 97 9.03 -8.28 -8.57
CA TYR A 97 9.14 -9.67 -8.16
C TYR A 97 10.58 -10.14 -7.99
N VAL A 98 11.53 -9.27 -8.26
CA VAL A 98 12.95 -9.58 -8.04
C VAL A 98 13.23 -9.62 -6.54
N ASP A 99 14.10 -10.54 -6.12
CA ASP A 99 14.51 -10.61 -4.74
C ASP A 99 15.39 -9.42 -4.40
N HIS A 100 14.91 -8.58 -3.50
CA HIS A 100 15.60 -7.37 -3.09
C HIS A 100 16.31 -7.52 -1.75
N THR A 101 16.49 -8.73 -1.23
CA THR A 101 17.13 -8.92 0.07
C THR A 101 18.54 -8.33 0.12
N LEU A 102 19.24 -8.35 -0.99
CA LEU A 102 20.60 -7.77 -1.07
C LEU A 102 20.60 -6.25 -1.16
N ALA A 103 19.48 -5.65 -1.44
CA ALA A 103 19.34 -4.20 -1.54
C ALA A 103 19.07 -3.56 -0.16
N LEU A 104 18.80 -4.37 0.80
CA LEU A 104 18.58 -3.92 2.16
C LEU A 104 19.89 -3.81 2.91
#